data_f67a3670186c77b7f1baf62789c9cc10
#
_entry.id   f67a3670186c77b7f1baf62789c9cc10
#
_cell.length_a   1.000
_cell.length_b   1.000
_cell.length_c   1.000
_cell.angle_alpha   90.00
_cell.angle_beta   90.00
_cell.angle_gamma   90.00
#
_symmetry.space_group_name_H-M   'P 1'
#
loop_
_entity.id
_entity.type
_entity.pdbx_description
1 polymer ?
#
loop_
_entity_poly.entity_id
_entity_poly.type
_entity_poly.pdbx_seq_one_letter_code
_entity_poly.pdbx_strand_id
1 'polypeptide(L)'
;NDVFVFFIGEFPYNWHFTIQLSEQLAEKAPILYNIRVKEGLIVIEEIIKNVLTEMTPHLDPEQLEHLGNVLYLNFHGKVIQEENTELMDTGMDGDEAKIRMFVASKLATNRKQKTLQHYIKEVRNVLKFLGKSIDAVTGMDLRMYYGYMREKRGIKAVTMQTRLHYLSSFWDFLITEDLVRSNPVRKVGTLKIEKEIKKPFSAEEMERLRDACPGVRDRAIIEFLYSTGVRVSEMAALNIGDIEMGKQELIVYGKGSKERKTYLTDSAKFHLKRYLKERDAKDSDPLFVTGDKPHGRMSV
;
A
#
# COMPACT_ATOMS: atom_id res chain seq x y z
N ASN A 1 27.49 -11.29 -32.03
CA ASN A 1 26.43 -10.41 -31.49
C ASN A 1 26.97 -9.78 -30.21
N ASP A 2 27.81 -8.74 -30.40
CA ASP A 2 28.48 -8.10 -29.27
C ASP A 2 27.62 -6.95 -28.74
N VAL A 3 27.25 -7.05 -27.49
CA VAL A 3 26.61 -5.98 -26.75
C VAL A 3 27.72 -5.14 -26.11
N PHE A 4 27.89 -3.93 -26.61
CA PHE A 4 28.83 -2.99 -26.01
C PHE A 4 28.16 -2.17 -24.92
N VAL A 5 28.73 -2.20 -23.73
CA VAL A 5 28.29 -1.38 -22.58
C VAL A 5 29.25 -0.21 -22.46
N PHE A 6 28.76 1.01 -22.60
CA PHE A 6 29.56 2.21 -22.37
C PHE A 6 29.26 2.80 -20.99
N PHE A 7 30.29 3.12 -20.24
CA PHE A 7 30.20 3.84 -18.98
C PHE A 7 30.30 5.34 -19.26
N ILE A 8 29.28 6.10 -18.94
CA ILE A 8 29.36 7.56 -18.95
C ILE A 8 28.87 8.03 -17.55
N GLY A 9 29.77 8.49 -16.70
CA GLY A 9 29.31 9.03 -15.43
C GLY A 9 30.40 9.68 -14.58
N GLU A 10 30.05 10.74 -13.88
CA GLU A 10 30.81 11.39 -12.85
C GLU A 10 30.54 10.77 -11.47
N PHE A 11 31.61 10.52 -10.72
CA PHE A 11 31.62 9.99 -9.36
C PHE A 11 30.94 10.93 -8.33
N PRO A 12 30.47 10.47 -7.15
CA PRO A 12 30.76 9.21 -6.46
C PRO A 12 29.60 8.23 -6.18
N TYR A 13 28.33 8.49 -6.53
CA TYR A 13 27.20 7.64 -6.04
C TYR A 13 26.10 7.29 -7.05
N ASN A 14 26.30 7.59 -8.34
CA ASN A 14 25.33 7.24 -9.37
C ASN A 14 26.02 6.63 -10.59
N TRP A 15 25.60 5.40 -10.99
CA TRP A 15 26.04 4.75 -12.22
C TRP A 15 24.94 4.94 -13.28
N HIS A 16 25.33 5.41 -14.46
CA HIS A 16 24.48 5.44 -15.64
C HIS A 16 24.97 4.40 -16.63
N PHE A 17 24.04 3.55 -17.11
CA PHE A 17 24.34 2.59 -18.17
C PHE A 17 23.54 2.96 -19.42
N THR A 18 24.21 2.96 -20.55
CA THR A 18 23.56 3.06 -21.86
C THR A 18 23.81 1.75 -22.60
N ILE A 19 22.73 1.06 -22.95
CA ILE A 19 22.81 -0.17 -23.74
C ILE A 19 22.49 0.16 -25.18
N GLN A 20 23.44 -0.10 -26.10
CA GLN A 20 23.23 0.03 -27.52
C GLN A 20 22.93 -1.37 -28.10
N LEU A 21 21.74 -1.55 -28.62
CA LEU A 21 21.33 -2.78 -29.31
C LEU A 21 21.99 -2.84 -30.68
N SER A 22 22.18 -4.07 -31.22
CA SER A 22 22.87 -4.32 -32.48
C SER A 22 22.34 -3.45 -33.63
N GLU A 23 23.21 -3.12 -34.61
CA GLU A 23 22.96 -2.14 -35.67
C GLU A 23 21.64 -2.32 -36.45
N GLN A 24 21.12 -3.52 -36.56
CA GLN A 24 19.84 -3.79 -37.25
C GLN A 24 18.61 -3.36 -36.45
N LEU A 25 18.70 -3.23 -35.10
CA LEU A 25 17.64 -2.75 -34.24
C LEU A 25 17.77 -1.24 -33.96
N ALA A 26 18.98 -0.69 -34.02
CA ALA A 26 19.26 0.73 -33.79
C ALA A 26 18.73 1.65 -34.90
N GLU A 27 18.63 1.19 -36.14
CA GLU A 27 18.08 1.98 -37.24
C GLU A 27 16.56 2.21 -37.15
N LYS A 28 15.85 1.37 -36.40
CA LYS A 28 14.36 1.44 -36.34
C LYS A 28 13.79 2.03 -35.01
N ALA A 29 14.61 2.16 -33.98
CA ALA A 29 14.15 2.71 -32.70
C ALA A 29 15.27 3.54 -32.02
N PRO A 30 15.38 4.86 -32.29
CA PRO A 30 16.36 5.71 -31.64
C PRO A 30 15.86 6.10 -30.25
N ILE A 31 15.91 5.19 -29.28
CA ILE A 31 15.58 5.50 -27.89
C ILE A 31 16.79 5.17 -27.02
N LEU A 32 17.45 6.24 -26.52
CA LEU A 32 18.50 6.16 -25.51
C LEU A 32 17.86 5.98 -24.13
N TYR A 33 18.19 4.88 -23.46
CA TYR A 33 17.68 4.58 -22.12
C TYR A 33 18.70 4.97 -21.06
N ASN A 34 18.32 5.90 -20.18
CA ASN A 34 19.10 6.26 -19.01
C ASN A 34 18.55 5.56 -17.78
N ILE A 35 19.37 4.70 -17.14
CA ILE A 35 18.96 3.95 -15.96
C ILE A 35 19.79 4.34 -14.77
N ARG A 36 19.11 4.50 -13.64
CA ARG A 36 19.73 4.72 -12.34
C ARG A 36 19.79 3.39 -11.58
N VAL A 37 20.97 2.83 -11.39
CA VAL A 37 21.16 1.60 -10.62
C VAL A 37 21.48 1.95 -9.17
N LYS A 38 20.72 1.40 -8.22
CA LYS A 38 21.10 1.31 -6.82
C LYS A 38 21.45 -0.14 -6.48
N GLU A 39 22.44 -0.33 -5.62
CA GLU A 39 22.82 -1.67 -5.14
C GLU A 39 21.62 -2.49 -4.68
N GLY A 40 21.49 -3.73 -5.18
CA GLY A 40 20.40 -4.66 -4.83
C GLY A 40 19.15 -4.59 -5.71
N LEU A 41 19.17 -3.90 -6.85
CA LEU A 41 18.08 -3.83 -7.81
C LEU A 41 18.32 -4.75 -9.01
N ILE A 42 17.34 -5.60 -9.32
CA ILE A 42 17.32 -6.26 -10.63
C ILE A 42 17.09 -5.19 -11.68
N VAL A 43 17.97 -5.18 -12.68
CA VAL A 43 17.88 -4.25 -13.80
C VAL A 43 16.65 -4.64 -14.62
N ILE A 44 15.66 -3.77 -14.70
CA ILE A 44 14.41 -4.00 -15.45
C ILE A 44 14.69 -4.45 -16.89
N GLU A 45 15.77 -3.94 -17.50
CA GLU A 45 16.19 -4.33 -18.82
C GLU A 45 16.61 -5.80 -18.93
N GLU A 46 17.19 -6.36 -17.89
CA GLU A 46 17.55 -7.79 -17.90
C GLU A 46 16.29 -8.66 -17.91
N ILE A 47 15.27 -8.26 -17.17
CA ILE A 47 13.97 -8.93 -17.22
C ILE A 47 13.33 -8.79 -18.60
N ILE A 48 13.27 -7.59 -19.14
CA ILE A 48 12.72 -7.34 -20.49
C ILE A 48 13.50 -8.15 -21.53
N LYS A 49 14.82 -8.15 -21.48
CA LYS A 49 15.68 -8.92 -22.38
C LYS A 49 15.41 -10.42 -22.30
N ASN A 50 15.29 -10.96 -21.09
CA ASN A 50 14.99 -12.38 -20.87
C ASN A 50 13.62 -12.74 -21.44
N VAL A 51 12.59 -11.96 -21.16
CA VAL A 51 11.25 -12.17 -21.72
C VAL A 51 11.26 -12.12 -23.23
N LEU A 52 11.91 -11.13 -23.85
CA LEU A 52 12.00 -11.03 -25.32
C LEU A 52 12.79 -12.19 -25.93
N THR A 53 13.84 -12.65 -25.26
CA THR A 53 14.65 -13.80 -25.71
C THR A 53 13.81 -15.09 -25.67
N GLU A 54 13.06 -15.32 -24.61
CA GLU A 54 12.17 -16.49 -24.49
C GLU A 54 11.02 -16.45 -25.50
N MET A 55 10.51 -15.27 -25.82
CA MET A 55 9.41 -15.11 -26.77
C MET A 55 9.83 -15.11 -28.25
N THR A 56 11.13 -14.95 -28.54
CA THR A 56 11.65 -14.93 -29.92
C THR A 56 11.26 -16.16 -30.77
N PRO A 57 11.18 -17.39 -30.23
CA PRO A 57 10.72 -18.55 -31.01
C PRO A 57 9.21 -18.56 -31.32
N HIS A 58 8.43 -17.72 -30.63
CA HIS A 58 6.97 -17.78 -30.62
C HIS A 58 6.29 -16.58 -31.27
N LEU A 59 7.02 -15.49 -31.52
CA LEU A 59 6.50 -14.24 -32.06
C LEU A 59 7.27 -13.81 -33.28
N ASP A 60 6.58 -13.16 -34.23
CA ASP A 60 7.21 -12.51 -35.35
C ASP A 60 7.93 -11.21 -34.93
N PRO A 61 8.80 -10.62 -35.78
CA PRO A 61 9.58 -9.44 -35.41
C PRO A 61 8.73 -8.22 -35.03
N GLU A 62 7.55 -8.04 -35.63
CA GLU A 62 6.65 -6.91 -35.35
C GLU A 62 5.96 -7.08 -33.99
N GLN A 63 5.55 -8.31 -33.68
CA GLN A 63 4.97 -8.67 -32.39
C GLN A 63 6.01 -8.57 -31.26
N LEU A 64 7.27 -8.95 -31.50
CA LEU A 64 8.38 -8.80 -30.54
C LEU A 64 8.69 -7.33 -30.25
N GLU A 65 8.70 -6.48 -31.27
CA GLU A 65 8.89 -5.04 -31.08
C GLU A 65 7.73 -4.43 -30.28
N HIS A 66 6.50 -4.82 -30.60
CA HIS A 66 5.32 -4.37 -29.85
C HIS A 66 5.37 -4.82 -28.38
N LEU A 67 5.72 -6.09 -28.12
CA LEU A 67 5.90 -6.61 -26.76
C LEU A 67 6.97 -5.84 -26.00
N GLY A 68 8.12 -5.56 -26.63
CA GLY A 68 9.21 -4.77 -26.04
C GLY A 68 8.75 -3.38 -25.64
N ASN A 69 8.01 -2.69 -26.50
CA ASN A 69 7.46 -1.36 -26.21
C ASN A 69 6.45 -1.38 -25.05
N VAL A 70 5.57 -2.39 -25.02
CA VAL A 70 4.59 -2.54 -23.93
C VAL A 70 5.28 -2.82 -22.60
N LEU A 71 6.27 -3.72 -22.56
CA LEU A 71 7.03 -4.02 -21.35
C LEU A 71 7.77 -2.77 -20.87
N TYR A 72 8.45 -2.07 -21.76
CA TYR A 72 9.16 -0.84 -21.42
C TYR A 72 8.25 0.22 -20.82
N LEU A 73 7.12 0.53 -21.46
CA LEU A 73 6.15 1.53 -20.97
C LEU A 73 5.58 1.16 -19.59
N ASN A 74 5.34 -0.13 -19.35
CA ASN A 74 4.79 -0.59 -18.07
C ASN A 74 5.81 -0.59 -16.93
N PHE A 75 7.10 -0.80 -17.24
CA PHE A 75 8.16 -0.85 -16.24
C PHE A 75 8.92 0.47 -16.10
N HIS A 76 8.74 1.43 -17.01
CA HIS A 76 9.42 2.72 -16.95
C HIS A 76 9.13 3.44 -15.63
N GLY A 77 10.19 3.87 -14.95
CA GLY A 77 10.10 4.55 -13.66
C GLY A 77 9.71 3.66 -12.46
N LYS A 78 9.53 2.35 -12.66
CA LYS A 78 9.31 1.39 -11.59
C LYS A 78 10.64 0.82 -11.11
N VAL A 79 10.69 0.48 -9.84
CA VAL A 79 11.83 -0.18 -9.21
C VAL A 79 11.37 -1.56 -8.79
N ILE A 80 12.00 -2.61 -9.36
CA ILE A 80 11.74 -3.99 -8.97
C ILE A 80 12.83 -4.39 -7.97
N GLN A 81 12.43 -4.78 -6.77
CA GLN A 81 13.30 -5.43 -5.79
C GLN A 81 12.99 -6.92 -5.79
N GLU A 82 14.02 -7.76 -5.88
CA GLU A 82 13.86 -9.17 -5.54
C GLU A 82 13.43 -9.29 -4.09
N GLU A 83 12.28 -9.92 -3.85
CA GLU A 83 12.02 -10.51 -2.54
C GLU A 83 12.92 -11.74 -2.40
N ASN A 84 14.10 -11.54 -1.80
CA ASN A 84 15.00 -12.64 -1.49
C ASN A 84 14.32 -13.57 -0.49
N THR A 85 13.83 -14.71 -0.97
CA THR A 85 13.21 -15.78 -0.18
C THR A 85 14.26 -16.71 0.44
N GLU A 86 15.53 -16.51 0.19
CA GLU A 86 16.60 -17.28 0.81
C GLU A 86 16.92 -16.76 2.21
N LEU A 87 16.46 -17.49 3.20
CA LEU A 87 16.83 -17.40 4.61
C LEU A 87 18.27 -17.92 4.82
N MET A 88 19.28 -17.41 4.14
CA MET A 88 20.66 -17.79 4.42
C MET A 88 21.64 -16.62 4.27
N ASP A 89 22.20 -16.31 5.39
CA ASP A 89 23.54 -15.76 5.69
C ASP A 89 24.29 -15.08 4.53
N THR A 90 23.86 -13.91 4.19
CA THR A 90 24.59 -13.01 3.30
C THR A 90 24.75 -11.69 4.01
N GLY A 91 25.86 -11.48 4.73
CA GLY A 91 26.44 -10.18 5.11
C GLY A 91 25.51 -8.97 5.31
N MET A 92 24.24 -9.20 5.56
CA MET A 92 23.25 -8.17 5.78
C MET A 92 23.49 -7.48 7.11
N ASP A 93 23.37 -6.17 7.12
CA ASP A 93 23.27 -5.39 8.34
C ASP A 93 22.37 -6.12 9.34
N GLY A 94 22.88 -6.39 10.54
CA GLY A 94 22.16 -7.14 11.58
C GLY A 94 20.76 -6.59 11.90
N ASP A 95 20.52 -5.31 11.62
CA ASP A 95 19.24 -4.65 11.81
C ASP A 95 18.20 -5.07 10.77
N GLU A 96 18.58 -5.19 9.50
CA GLU A 96 17.64 -5.61 8.45
C GLU A 96 17.29 -7.10 8.59
N ALA A 97 18.23 -7.94 9.03
CA ALA A 97 17.95 -9.33 9.38
C ALA A 97 16.90 -9.44 10.48
N LYS A 98 17.01 -8.65 11.56
CA LYS A 98 16.02 -8.59 12.66
C LYS A 98 14.63 -8.14 12.16
N ILE A 99 14.57 -7.17 11.24
CA ILE A 99 13.31 -6.70 10.65
C ILE A 99 12.67 -7.82 9.82
N ARG A 100 13.45 -8.55 9.00
CA ARG A 100 12.93 -9.68 8.20
C ARG A 100 12.41 -10.83 9.07
N MET A 101 13.11 -11.19 10.14
CA MET A 101 12.65 -12.20 11.10
C MET A 101 11.31 -11.81 11.72
N PHE A 102 11.15 -10.54 12.13
CA PHE A 102 9.89 -10.01 12.62
C PHE A 102 8.77 -10.13 11.59
N VAL A 103 9.02 -9.77 10.34
CA VAL A 103 8.05 -9.87 9.24
C VAL A 103 7.62 -11.31 9.02
N ALA A 104 8.58 -12.25 8.93
CA ALA A 104 8.31 -13.67 8.77
C ALA A 104 7.43 -14.24 9.90
N SER A 105 7.76 -13.89 11.16
CA SER A 105 6.98 -14.28 12.34
C SER A 105 5.53 -13.74 12.28
N LYS A 106 5.35 -12.50 11.86
CA LYS A 106 4.00 -11.90 11.77
C LYS A 106 3.20 -12.45 10.59
N LEU A 107 3.84 -12.81 9.48
CA LEU A 107 3.20 -13.49 8.35
C LEU A 107 2.75 -14.90 8.75
N ALA A 108 3.58 -15.65 9.47
CA ALA A 108 3.23 -16.97 10.01
C ALA A 108 1.99 -16.92 10.90
N THR A 109 1.74 -15.79 11.59
CA THR A 109 0.53 -15.57 12.40
C THR A 109 -0.63 -14.93 11.62
N ASN A 110 -0.61 -14.99 10.29
CA ASN A 110 -1.66 -14.48 9.38
C ASN A 110 -1.99 -12.99 9.57
N ARG A 111 -0.98 -12.15 9.88
CA ARG A 111 -1.16 -10.69 9.92
C ARG A 111 -1.25 -10.13 8.51
N LYS A 112 -2.20 -9.19 8.30
CA LYS A 112 -2.38 -8.54 7.00
C LYS A 112 -1.12 -7.75 6.61
N GLN A 113 -0.67 -7.92 5.38
CA GLN A 113 0.53 -7.27 4.82
C GLN A 113 0.52 -5.73 5.01
N LYS A 114 -0.62 -5.08 4.77
CA LYS A 114 -0.78 -3.63 5.01
C LYS A 114 -0.45 -3.22 6.46
N THR A 115 -0.81 -4.07 7.43
CA THR A 115 -0.47 -3.81 8.84
C THR A 115 1.04 -3.92 9.07
N LEU A 116 1.70 -4.92 8.48
CA LEU A 116 3.14 -5.11 8.59
C LEU A 116 3.92 -3.92 8.02
N GLN A 117 3.48 -3.38 6.90
CA GLN A 117 4.07 -2.17 6.30
C GLN A 117 4.11 -0.99 7.28
N HIS A 118 3.06 -0.82 8.10
CA HIS A 118 3.06 0.24 9.12
C HIS A 118 4.08 -0.01 10.23
N TYR A 119 4.25 -1.26 10.68
CA TYR A 119 5.27 -1.62 11.67
C TYR A 119 6.67 -1.33 11.13
N ILE A 120 6.99 -1.87 9.96
CA ILE A 120 8.31 -1.71 9.33
C ILE A 120 8.62 -0.25 9.05
N LYS A 121 7.66 0.49 8.51
CA LYS A 121 7.81 1.92 8.21
C LYS A 121 8.18 2.70 9.46
N GLU A 122 7.52 2.43 10.60
CA GLU A 122 7.82 3.17 11.84
C GLU A 122 9.19 2.78 12.40
N VAL A 123 9.57 1.48 12.40
CA VAL A 123 10.90 1.04 12.81
C VAL A 123 11.97 1.73 11.97
N ARG A 124 11.86 1.68 10.65
CA ARG A 124 12.83 2.32 9.75
C ARG A 124 12.88 3.83 9.91
N ASN A 125 11.75 4.50 10.15
CA ASN A 125 11.71 5.94 10.40
C ASN A 125 12.50 6.32 11.65
N VAL A 126 12.35 5.55 12.74
CA VAL A 126 13.08 5.77 13.98
C VAL A 126 14.57 5.57 13.79
N LEU A 127 14.98 4.43 13.20
CA LEU A 127 16.40 4.12 12.97
C LEU A 127 17.05 5.16 12.07
N LYS A 128 16.37 5.56 10.99
CA LYS A 128 16.85 6.61 10.08
C LYS A 128 17.02 7.97 10.77
N PHE A 129 16.08 8.34 11.66
CA PHE A 129 16.16 9.60 12.40
C PHE A 129 17.31 9.61 13.40
N LEU A 130 17.48 8.50 14.11
CA LEU A 130 18.47 8.37 15.17
C LEU A 130 19.90 8.10 14.62
N GLY A 131 20.02 7.51 13.43
CA GLY A 131 21.31 7.05 12.90
C GLY A 131 21.95 5.96 13.77
N LYS A 132 21.14 5.14 14.46
CA LYS A 132 21.58 4.12 15.41
C LYS A 132 21.07 2.74 14.99
N SER A 133 21.83 1.70 15.34
CA SER A 133 21.38 0.31 15.23
C SER A 133 20.26 0.00 16.23
N ILE A 134 19.47 -1.04 15.96
CA ILE A 134 18.36 -1.50 16.80
C ILE A 134 18.82 -1.71 18.26
N ASP A 135 20.00 -2.31 18.45
CA ASP A 135 20.56 -2.64 19.78
C ASP A 135 20.94 -1.39 20.59
N ALA A 136 21.27 -0.31 19.90
CA ALA A 136 21.71 0.94 20.53
C ALA A 136 20.56 1.92 20.83
N VAL A 137 19.33 1.62 20.41
CA VAL A 137 18.16 2.48 20.67
C VAL A 137 17.79 2.45 22.14
N THR A 138 17.72 3.63 22.74
CA THR A 138 17.31 3.80 24.15
C THR A 138 15.93 4.43 24.27
N GLY A 139 15.34 4.34 25.47
CA GLY A 139 14.08 5.03 25.75
C GLY A 139 14.20 6.56 25.70
N MET A 140 15.40 7.12 25.94
CA MET A 140 15.66 8.55 25.77
C MET A 140 15.62 8.94 24.29
N ASP A 141 16.25 8.16 23.43
CA ASP A 141 16.21 8.38 21.96
C ASP A 141 14.78 8.44 21.45
N LEU A 142 13.94 7.51 21.89
CA LEU A 142 12.52 7.49 21.51
C LEU A 142 11.75 8.71 22.04
N ARG A 143 12.03 9.14 23.28
CA ARG A 143 11.44 10.39 23.82
C ARG A 143 11.83 11.61 22.97
N MET A 144 13.11 11.71 22.61
CA MET A 144 13.60 12.79 21.74
C MET A 144 12.95 12.75 20.34
N TYR A 145 12.89 11.57 19.72
CA TYR A 145 12.25 11.39 18.42
C TYR A 145 10.78 11.82 18.45
N TYR A 146 10.00 11.33 19.42
CA TYR A 146 8.58 11.67 19.50
C TYR A 146 8.33 13.09 19.97
N GLY A 147 9.21 13.66 20.79
CA GLY A 147 9.21 15.08 21.14
C GLY A 147 9.37 15.95 19.90
N TYR A 148 10.38 15.65 19.06
CA TYR A 148 10.59 16.30 17.79
C TYR A 148 9.39 16.15 16.85
N MET A 149 8.86 14.93 16.70
CA MET A 149 7.72 14.67 15.83
C MET A 149 6.46 15.42 16.24
N ARG A 150 6.27 15.60 17.56
CA ARG A 150 5.16 16.38 18.10
C ARG A 150 5.34 17.88 17.83
N GLU A 151 6.52 18.40 18.11
CA GLU A 151 6.82 19.83 17.99
C GLU A 151 6.91 20.29 16.52
N LYS A 152 7.69 19.58 15.69
CA LYS A 152 7.99 20.00 14.32
C LYS A 152 7.02 19.45 13.26
N ARG A 153 6.38 18.31 13.53
CA ARG A 153 5.46 17.65 12.60
C ARG A 153 4.00 17.65 13.06
N GLY A 154 3.69 18.20 14.22
CA GLY A 154 2.33 18.31 14.75
C GLY A 154 1.62 16.97 14.97
N ILE A 155 2.36 15.87 15.23
CA ILE A 155 1.74 14.55 15.38
C ILE A 155 0.82 14.52 16.59
N LYS A 156 -0.43 14.12 16.40
CA LYS A 156 -1.41 13.95 17.46
C LYS A 156 -1.00 12.81 18.43
N ALA A 157 -1.31 12.97 19.73
CA ALA A 157 -0.99 11.98 20.75
C ALA A 157 -1.52 10.57 20.43
N VAL A 158 -2.72 10.45 19.83
CA VAL A 158 -3.30 9.17 19.38
C VAL A 158 -2.43 8.50 18.32
N THR A 159 -1.93 9.26 17.33
CA THR A 159 -1.03 8.74 16.29
C THR A 159 0.30 8.29 16.90
N MET A 160 0.84 9.07 17.83
CA MET A 160 2.07 8.73 18.54
C MET A 160 1.90 7.44 19.35
N GLN A 161 0.79 7.26 20.06
CA GLN A 161 0.50 6.01 20.78
C GLN A 161 0.44 4.81 19.85
N THR A 162 -0.22 4.95 18.69
CA THR A 162 -0.30 3.88 17.68
C THR A 162 1.10 3.50 17.19
N ARG A 163 1.95 4.47 16.91
CA ARG A 163 3.34 4.22 16.46
C ARG A 163 4.19 3.59 17.55
N LEU A 164 4.07 4.05 18.80
CA LEU A 164 4.72 3.41 19.95
C LEU A 164 4.27 1.96 20.11
N HIS A 165 3.01 1.66 19.84
CA HIS A 165 2.52 0.27 19.87
C HIS A 165 3.18 -0.57 18.78
N TYR A 166 3.40 -0.03 17.58
CA TYR A 166 4.15 -0.72 16.52
C TYR A 166 5.58 -1.04 16.96
N LEU A 167 6.28 -0.05 17.49
CA LEU A 167 7.63 -0.23 18.02
C LEU A 167 7.68 -1.23 19.17
N SER A 168 6.75 -1.13 20.12
CA SER A 168 6.70 -2.07 21.24
C SER A 168 6.55 -3.51 20.76
N SER A 169 5.64 -3.77 19.82
CA SER A 169 5.44 -5.11 19.24
C SER A 169 6.70 -5.65 18.55
N PHE A 170 7.48 -4.77 17.92
CA PHE A 170 8.75 -5.13 17.30
C PHE A 170 9.81 -5.51 18.35
N TRP A 171 10.05 -4.62 19.33
CA TRP A 171 11.04 -4.91 20.39
C TRP A 171 10.62 -6.06 21.31
N ASP A 172 9.32 -6.24 21.58
CA ASP A 172 8.84 -7.40 22.33
C ASP A 172 9.10 -8.73 21.58
N PHE A 173 8.96 -8.72 20.24
CA PHE A 173 9.37 -9.86 19.40
C PHE A 173 10.88 -10.11 19.53
N LEU A 174 11.73 -9.09 19.40
CA LEU A 174 13.18 -9.25 19.50
C LEU A 174 13.63 -9.77 20.87
N ILE A 175 12.90 -9.43 21.96
CA ILE A 175 13.15 -10.02 23.29
C ILE A 175 12.77 -11.48 23.32
N THR A 176 11.63 -11.84 22.71
CA THR A 176 11.15 -13.25 22.68
C THR A 176 12.12 -14.15 21.92
N GLU A 177 12.81 -13.61 20.92
CA GLU A 177 13.84 -14.32 20.14
C GLU A 177 15.27 -14.11 20.69
N ASP A 178 15.41 -13.60 21.92
CA ASP A 178 16.71 -13.34 22.58
C ASP A 178 17.67 -12.43 21.80
N LEU A 179 17.17 -11.64 20.84
CA LEU A 179 17.96 -10.75 19.98
C LEU A 179 18.31 -9.42 20.65
N VAL A 180 17.54 -8.98 21.64
CA VAL A 180 17.79 -7.78 22.43
C VAL A 180 17.40 -8.02 23.91
N ARG A 181 18.05 -7.28 24.83
CA ARG A 181 17.83 -7.47 26.27
C ARG A 181 16.59 -6.77 26.83
N SER A 182 16.13 -5.70 26.21
CA SER A 182 15.02 -4.90 26.76
C SER A 182 14.28 -4.11 25.68
N ASN A 183 13.01 -3.81 25.95
CA ASN A 183 12.19 -2.97 25.08
C ASN A 183 12.33 -1.49 25.48
N PRO A 184 12.97 -0.63 24.67
CA PRO A 184 13.17 0.78 24.98
C PRO A 184 11.84 1.57 25.03
N VAL A 185 10.80 1.10 24.36
CA VAL A 185 9.49 1.75 24.33
C VAL A 185 8.86 1.80 25.71
N ARG A 186 9.07 0.77 26.53
CA ARG A 186 8.53 0.73 27.92
C ARG A 186 9.03 1.89 28.77
N LYS A 187 10.19 2.49 28.43
CA LYS A 187 10.77 3.64 29.13
C LYS A 187 10.24 4.99 28.62
N VAL A 188 9.44 5.02 27.55
CA VAL A 188 8.87 6.28 27.02
C VAL A 188 7.80 6.85 27.94
N GLY A 189 7.07 5.97 28.63
CA GLY A 189 5.97 6.35 29.53
C GLY A 189 4.60 6.33 28.83
N THR A 190 3.56 6.54 29.61
CA THR A 190 2.18 6.53 29.13
C THR A 190 1.79 7.91 28.63
N LEU A 191 1.24 7.97 27.42
CA LEU A 191 0.71 9.20 26.84
C LEU A 191 -0.69 9.49 27.39
N LYS A 192 -0.88 10.71 27.89
CA LYS A 192 -2.24 11.19 28.18
C LYS A 192 -2.95 11.50 26.88
N ILE A 193 -4.02 10.75 26.59
CA ILE A 193 -4.86 10.95 25.42
C ILE A 193 -6.23 11.38 25.90
N GLU A 194 -6.61 12.57 25.53
CA GLU A 194 -7.98 13.04 25.73
C GLU A 194 -8.91 12.27 24.80
N LYS A 195 -9.93 11.64 25.38
CA LYS A 195 -10.96 10.96 24.60
C LYS A 195 -11.92 12.02 24.06
N GLU A 196 -11.76 12.34 22.81
CA GLU A 196 -12.71 13.16 22.08
C GLU A 196 -13.99 12.34 21.79
N ILE A 197 -15.11 12.75 22.36
CA ILE A 197 -16.42 12.17 22.07
C ILE A 197 -16.88 12.77 20.76
N LYS A 198 -16.83 11.98 19.68
CA LYS A 198 -17.39 12.38 18.40
C LYS A 198 -18.92 12.42 18.49
N LYS A 199 -19.48 13.60 18.29
CA LYS A 199 -20.94 13.75 18.22
C LYS A 199 -21.44 13.16 16.90
N PRO A 200 -22.54 12.38 16.90
CA PRO A 200 -23.20 11.97 15.68
C PRO A 200 -23.84 13.18 15.00
N PHE A 201 -24.10 13.10 13.71
CA PHE A 201 -24.86 14.10 12.99
C PHE A 201 -26.29 14.22 13.57
N SER A 202 -26.77 15.44 13.75
CA SER A 202 -28.17 15.71 14.03
C SER A 202 -29.04 15.40 12.80
N ALA A 203 -30.35 15.30 13.00
CA ALA A 203 -31.29 15.10 11.88
C ALA A 203 -31.17 16.25 10.85
N GLU A 204 -31.05 17.50 11.31
CA GLU A 204 -30.91 18.66 10.46
C GLU A 204 -29.58 18.64 9.66
N GLU A 205 -28.47 18.27 10.31
CA GLU A 205 -27.17 18.12 9.63
C GLU A 205 -27.22 17.01 8.57
N MET A 206 -27.95 15.92 8.85
CA MET A 206 -28.14 14.86 7.87
C MET A 206 -28.95 15.32 6.67
N GLU A 207 -30.01 16.14 6.86
CA GLU A 207 -30.77 16.71 5.73
C GLU A 207 -29.89 17.67 4.91
N ARG A 208 -29.14 18.55 5.55
CA ARG A 208 -28.18 19.43 4.83
C ARG A 208 -27.17 18.64 4.02
N LEU A 209 -26.66 17.52 4.58
CA LEU A 209 -25.73 16.62 3.88
C LEU A 209 -26.39 15.97 2.66
N ARG A 210 -27.66 15.58 2.80
CA ARG A 210 -28.47 15.02 1.73
C ARG A 210 -28.72 16.01 0.60
N ASP A 211 -29.03 17.25 0.94
CA ASP A 211 -29.30 18.33 -0.03
C ASP A 211 -28.03 18.78 -0.74
N ALA A 212 -26.88 18.69 -0.07
CA ALA A 212 -25.59 19.04 -0.66
C ALA A 212 -25.02 18.00 -1.64
N CYS A 213 -25.70 16.85 -1.82
CA CYS A 213 -25.24 15.83 -2.76
C CYS A 213 -25.33 16.31 -4.22
N PRO A 214 -24.22 16.37 -4.98
CA PRO A 214 -24.22 16.90 -6.35
C PRO A 214 -24.88 15.94 -7.35
N GLY A 215 -25.04 14.65 -7.00
CA GLY A 215 -25.58 13.64 -7.91
C GLY A 215 -26.17 12.42 -7.22
N VAL A 216 -26.82 11.60 -8.00
CA VAL A 216 -27.54 10.39 -7.52
C VAL A 216 -26.61 9.38 -6.85
N ARG A 217 -25.34 9.29 -7.31
CA ARG A 217 -24.34 8.41 -6.72
C ARG A 217 -24.05 8.82 -5.27
N ASP A 218 -23.74 10.08 -5.04
CA ASP A 218 -23.31 10.58 -3.74
C ASP A 218 -24.47 10.53 -2.74
N ARG A 219 -25.68 10.81 -3.21
CA ARG A 219 -26.89 10.61 -2.40
C ARG A 219 -27.09 9.14 -2.04
N ALA A 220 -26.91 8.21 -2.97
CA ALA A 220 -27.02 6.78 -2.71
C ALA A 220 -25.95 6.29 -1.71
N ILE A 221 -24.72 6.79 -1.79
CA ILE A 221 -23.64 6.48 -0.84
C ILE A 221 -24.04 6.91 0.58
N ILE A 222 -24.52 8.15 0.75
CA ILE A 222 -24.91 8.68 2.07
C ILE A 222 -26.07 7.87 2.67
N GLU A 223 -27.12 7.62 1.90
CA GLU A 223 -28.26 6.84 2.37
C GLU A 223 -27.87 5.40 2.72
N PHE A 224 -27.00 4.79 1.90
CA PHE A 224 -26.50 3.45 2.15
C PHE A 224 -25.67 3.39 3.46
N LEU A 225 -24.73 4.30 3.65
CA LEU A 225 -23.91 4.36 4.86
C LEU A 225 -24.73 4.64 6.11
N TYR A 226 -25.68 5.59 6.02
CA TYR A 226 -26.55 5.96 7.13
C TYR A 226 -27.47 4.81 7.54
N SER A 227 -28.04 4.11 6.55
CA SER A 227 -28.94 2.98 6.77
C SER A 227 -28.23 1.78 7.38
N THR A 228 -27.07 1.41 6.80
CA THR A 228 -26.39 0.15 7.12
C THR A 228 -25.37 0.25 8.24
N GLY A 229 -24.83 1.44 8.51
CA GLY A 229 -23.73 1.63 9.46
C GLY A 229 -22.47 0.83 9.11
N VAL A 230 -22.28 0.46 7.84
CA VAL A 230 -21.08 -0.24 7.40
C VAL A 230 -19.89 0.70 7.35
N ARG A 231 -18.67 0.15 7.49
CA ARG A 231 -17.46 0.96 7.30
C ARG A 231 -17.29 1.30 5.82
N VAL A 232 -16.68 2.45 5.54
CA VAL A 232 -16.40 2.86 4.15
C VAL A 232 -15.63 1.77 3.37
N SER A 233 -14.69 1.10 4.01
CA SER A 233 -13.94 -0.01 3.40
C SER A 233 -14.81 -1.25 3.13
N GLU A 234 -15.81 -1.52 3.94
CA GLU A 234 -16.76 -2.61 3.72
C GLU A 234 -17.69 -2.26 2.56
N MET A 235 -18.23 -1.05 2.52
CA MET A 235 -19.03 -0.54 1.39
C MET A 235 -18.24 -0.59 0.07
N ALA A 236 -17.00 -0.12 0.07
CA ALA A 236 -16.16 -0.09 -1.13
C ALA A 236 -15.84 -1.50 -1.68
N ALA A 237 -15.88 -2.52 -0.82
CA ALA A 237 -15.62 -3.91 -1.21
C ALA A 237 -16.85 -4.60 -1.84
N LEU A 238 -18.07 -4.08 -1.62
CA LEU A 238 -19.30 -4.70 -2.13
C LEU A 238 -19.40 -4.64 -3.65
N ASN A 239 -19.98 -5.69 -4.21
CA ASN A 239 -20.47 -5.75 -5.58
C ASN A 239 -21.99 -5.56 -5.63
N ILE A 240 -22.52 -5.34 -6.82
CA ILE A 240 -23.98 -5.18 -7.03
C ILE A 240 -24.71 -6.46 -6.60
N GLY A 241 -24.18 -7.63 -6.96
CA GLY A 241 -24.76 -8.93 -6.64
C GLY A 241 -24.78 -9.28 -5.14
N ASP A 242 -24.01 -8.56 -4.30
CA ASP A 242 -24.07 -8.73 -2.84
C ASP A 242 -25.35 -8.13 -2.24
N ILE A 243 -26.13 -7.36 -3.01
CA ILE A 243 -27.33 -6.67 -2.58
C ILE A 243 -28.59 -7.34 -3.14
N GLU A 244 -29.29 -8.08 -2.32
CA GLU A 244 -30.62 -8.57 -2.68
C GLU A 244 -31.68 -7.48 -2.47
N MET A 245 -32.08 -6.77 -3.55
CA MET A 245 -33.03 -5.65 -3.49
C MET A 245 -34.41 -6.03 -2.93
N GLY A 246 -34.78 -7.33 -2.98
CA GLY A 246 -36.01 -7.86 -2.39
C GLY A 246 -35.94 -8.04 -0.88
N LYS A 247 -34.74 -8.14 -0.32
CA LYS A 247 -34.52 -8.30 1.11
C LYS A 247 -34.13 -6.97 1.76
N GLN A 248 -34.39 -6.85 3.07
CA GLN A 248 -33.88 -5.74 3.85
C GLN A 248 -32.50 -6.05 4.45
N GLU A 249 -32.17 -7.32 4.59
CA GLU A 249 -30.92 -7.77 5.18
C GLU A 249 -29.76 -7.73 4.18
N LEU A 250 -28.59 -7.31 4.67
CA LEU A 250 -27.31 -7.33 3.97
C LEU A 250 -26.27 -7.96 4.89
N ILE A 251 -25.50 -8.90 4.37
CA ILE A 251 -24.36 -9.49 5.08
C ILE A 251 -23.09 -8.75 4.66
N VAL A 252 -22.33 -8.28 5.63
CA VAL A 252 -21.05 -7.62 5.39
C VAL A 252 -19.92 -8.29 6.18
N TYR A 253 -18.74 -8.33 5.57
CA TYR A 253 -17.55 -8.92 6.15
C TYR A 253 -16.68 -7.84 6.80
N GLY A 254 -16.56 -7.89 8.12
CA GLY A 254 -15.79 -6.95 8.90
C GLY A 254 -14.32 -7.35 9.09
N LYS A 255 -13.64 -6.64 10.00
CA LYS A 255 -12.26 -6.94 10.39
C LYS A 255 -12.15 -8.37 10.95
N GLY A 256 -11.23 -9.18 10.39
CA GLY A 256 -11.03 -10.57 10.82
C GLY A 256 -12.05 -11.54 10.20
N SER A 257 -12.60 -11.21 9.04
CA SER A 257 -13.60 -12.03 8.31
C SER A 257 -14.86 -12.35 9.13
N LYS A 258 -15.17 -11.50 10.12
CA LYS A 258 -16.42 -11.66 10.89
C LYS A 258 -17.58 -11.13 10.08
N GLU A 259 -18.55 -12.00 9.85
CA GLU A 259 -19.82 -11.65 9.24
C GLU A 259 -20.69 -10.87 10.24
N ARG A 260 -21.39 -9.87 9.73
CA ARG A 260 -22.49 -9.27 10.45
C ARG A 260 -23.63 -8.91 9.52
N LYS A 261 -24.84 -9.09 10.00
CA LYS A 261 -26.04 -8.61 9.33
C LYS A 261 -26.21 -7.12 9.57
N THR A 262 -26.65 -6.43 8.53
CA THR A 262 -27.09 -5.04 8.57
C THR A 262 -28.33 -4.88 7.71
N TYR A 263 -28.97 -3.71 7.75
CA TYR A 263 -30.28 -3.54 7.15
C TYR A 263 -30.30 -2.33 6.22
N LEU A 264 -30.99 -2.48 5.10
CA LEU A 264 -31.26 -1.41 4.14
C LEU A 264 -32.65 -0.84 4.39
N THR A 265 -32.75 0.44 4.69
CA THR A 265 -34.03 1.17 4.74
C THR A 265 -34.59 1.34 3.33
N ASP A 266 -35.91 1.59 3.23
CA ASP A 266 -36.55 1.82 1.94
C ASP A 266 -35.99 3.06 1.23
N SER A 267 -35.59 4.11 1.98
CA SER A 267 -34.90 5.28 1.43
C SER A 267 -33.57 4.89 0.79
N ALA A 268 -32.75 4.09 1.49
CA ALA A 268 -31.47 3.63 0.94
C ALA A 268 -31.67 2.77 -0.33
N LYS A 269 -32.65 1.87 -0.32
CA LYS A 269 -33.02 1.07 -1.51
C LYS A 269 -33.48 1.94 -2.67
N PHE A 270 -34.30 2.95 -2.41
CA PHE A 270 -34.78 3.86 -3.44
C PHE A 270 -33.64 4.59 -4.13
N HIS A 271 -32.75 5.21 -3.35
CA HIS A 271 -31.63 5.95 -3.90
C HIS A 271 -30.59 5.04 -4.57
N LEU A 272 -30.39 3.83 -4.04
CA LEU A 272 -29.51 2.84 -4.65
C LEU A 272 -30.05 2.37 -6.00
N LYS A 273 -31.35 2.04 -6.10
CA LYS A 273 -32.01 1.69 -7.37
C LYS A 273 -31.90 2.81 -8.40
N ARG A 274 -32.09 4.07 -7.97
CA ARG A 274 -31.97 5.24 -8.85
C ARG A 274 -30.56 5.36 -9.39
N TYR A 275 -29.54 5.21 -8.55
CA TYR A 275 -28.14 5.23 -8.96
C TYR A 275 -27.79 4.10 -9.91
N LEU A 276 -28.20 2.85 -9.59
CA LEU A 276 -27.90 1.70 -10.43
C LEU A 276 -28.61 1.75 -11.79
N LYS A 277 -29.77 2.41 -11.89
CA LYS A 277 -30.47 2.62 -13.18
C LYS A 277 -29.67 3.50 -14.17
N GLU A 278 -28.80 4.37 -13.66
CA GLU A 278 -27.93 5.22 -14.49
C GLU A 278 -26.66 4.48 -14.96
N ARG A 279 -26.47 3.24 -14.48
CA ARG A 279 -25.31 2.41 -14.83
C ARG A 279 -25.76 1.19 -15.60
N ASP A 280 -25.10 0.95 -16.75
CA ASP A 280 -25.15 -0.35 -17.41
C ASP A 280 -24.11 -1.27 -16.77
N ALA A 281 -24.47 -1.92 -15.64
CA ALA A 281 -23.57 -2.65 -14.78
C ALA A 281 -24.09 -4.05 -14.46
N LYS A 282 -23.13 -4.99 -14.28
CA LYS A 282 -23.40 -6.41 -13.97
C LYS A 282 -23.31 -6.66 -12.48
N ASP A 283 -23.85 -7.78 -12.01
CA ASP A 283 -23.82 -8.19 -10.59
C ASP A 283 -22.38 -8.31 -10.05
N SER A 284 -21.42 -8.67 -10.89
CA SER A 284 -20.00 -8.74 -10.53
C SER A 284 -19.31 -7.39 -10.36
N ASP A 285 -19.93 -6.30 -10.84
CA ASP A 285 -19.32 -4.98 -10.80
C ASP A 285 -19.39 -4.37 -9.38
N PRO A 286 -18.45 -3.46 -9.05
CA PRO A 286 -18.49 -2.77 -7.78
C PRO A 286 -19.81 -2.04 -7.55
N LEU A 287 -20.35 -2.13 -6.33
CA LEU A 287 -21.59 -1.44 -5.96
C LEU A 287 -21.47 0.07 -6.19
N PHE A 288 -20.40 0.67 -5.72
CA PHE A 288 -20.09 2.09 -5.93
C PHE A 288 -18.77 2.26 -6.66
N VAL A 289 -18.74 3.20 -7.62
CA VAL A 289 -17.57 3.50 -8.45
C VAL A 289 -17.13 4.96 -8.30
N THR A 290 -15.89 5.24 -8.72
CA THR A 290 -15.35 6.60 -8.80
C THR A 290 -16.16 7.48 -9.75
N GLY A 291 -16.13 8.81 -9.55
CA GLY A 291 -16.81 9.77 -10.43
C GLY A 291 -16.13 9.94 -11.78
N ASP A 292 -14.81 9.79 -11.80
CA ASP A 292 -14.00 10.01 -12.99
C ASP A 292 -13.90 8.75 -13.84
N LYS A 293 -13.86 8.94 -15.16
CA LYS A 293 -13.66 7.85 -16.13
C LYS A 293 -12.16 7.49 -16.21
N PRO A 294 -11.80 6.19 -16.36
CA PRO A 294 -12.72 5.05 -16.31
C PRO A 294 -13.25 4.80 -14.90
N HIS A 295 -14.57 4.56 -14.79
CA HIS A 295 -15.21 4.31 -13.48
C HIS A 295 -14.69 3.01 -12.85
N GLY A 296 -13.83 3.14 -11.86
CA GLY A 296 -13.25 2.02 -11.12
C GLY A 296 -13.86 1.85 -9.72
N ARG A 297 -13.53 0.74 -9.04
CA ARG A 297 -13.90 0.53 -7.63
C ARG A 297 -13.35 1.69 -6.78
N MET A 298 -14.15 2.19 -5.85
CA MET A 298 -13.70 3.22 -4.89
C MET A 298 -12.59 2.67 -4.01
N SER A 299 -11.51 3.45 -3.85
CA SER A 299 -10.44 3.20 -2.86
C SER A 299 -10.74 3.96 -1.57
N VAL A 300 -10.24 3.44 -0.44
CA VAL A 300 -10.39 4.03 0.90
C VAL A 300 -9.05 4.46 1.45
#